data_4d0699fa75b5bb01f48d891c796573dc
#
_entry.id   4d0699fa75b5bb01f48d891c796573dc
#
_cell.length_a   1.000
_cell.length_b   1.000
_cell.length_c   1.000
_cell.angle_alpha   90.00
_cell.angle_beta   90.00
_cell.angle_gamma   90.00
#
_symmetry.space_group_name_H-M   'P 1'
#
loop_
_entity.id
_entity.type
_entity.pdbx_description
1 polymer ?
#
loop_
_entity_poly.entity_id
_entity_poly.type
_entity_poly.pdbx_seq_one_letter_code
_entity_poly.pdbx_strand_id
1 'polypeptide(L)'
;MTEKGSQTKPSGYDDYLRMYMEMVSFAKEELKRREKSPVHIPREKIDREFAGHNWVLLVDPRIGFNSRIIRFWINGFPPGEEENQWKSMGHRHTVEAVIYVLKGHGYSIIDGIRYDWEAGDFLCVPVFAWHRHINLSDEDMVYVASTTGPLSMGIGVAIYEDERYPEYWVFAQKDTAEKKSLIPGAVEIPDVQRGIPQEINPAQYDGSTAAKLYFDQLRFAEGEEEARRKGKVLVKGKDLKFEKTPMGWVAPVVDPKLGFHVKVMSTLVARIEPGKRSGAHRHLYEEVNHILSGEGYSIIEDKRYEWKKGDTLAIPVFSWHQHFNRGKEPARILVHTGRPAMENIGLMITQQGEVAD
;
A
#
# COMPACT_ATOMS: atom_id res chain seq x y z
N MET A 1 68.41 8.22 -10.94
CA MET A 1 67.00 8.34 -11.35
C MET A 1 66.37 6.99 -11.08
N THR A 2 65.68 6.85 -9.97
CA THR A 2 64.96 5.61 -9.59
C THR A 2 63.53 5.74 -10.02
N GLU A 3 63.12 4.94 -11.02
CA GLU A 3 61.76 4.78 -11.41
C GLU A 3 60.91 4.29 -10.23
N LYS A 4 59.95 5.11 -9.80
CA LYS A 4 58.90 4.68 -8.91
C LYS A 4 57.94 3.78 -9.71
N GLY A 5 58.05 2.46 -9.49
CA GLY A 5 57.11 1.51 -10.04
C GLY A 5 55.68 1.90 -9.61
N SER A 6 54.87 2.18 -10.58
CA SER A 6 53.41 2.34 -10.42
C SER A 6 52.87 0.96 -10.00
N GLN A 7 52.58 0.80 -8.73
CA GLN A 7 51.76 -0.32 -8.28
C GLN A 7 50.34 -0.07 -8.81
N THR A 8 50.01 -0.72 -9.91
CA THR A 8 48.60 -0.79 -10.38
C THR A 8 47.80 -1.56 -9.34
N LYS A 9 46.91 -0.86 -8.65
CA LYS A 9 45.95 -1.50 -7.75
C LYS A 9 45.16 -2.55 -8.53
N PRO A 10 44.81 -3.70 -7.92
CA PRO A 10 43.93 -4.67 -8.58
C PRO A 10 42.64 -4.00 -8.97
N SER A 11 42.20 -4.13 -10.23
CA SER A 11 40.98 -3.50 -10.77
C SER A 11 39.71 -3.78 -9.95
N GLY A 12 39.64 -4.92 -9.28
CA GLY A 12 38.50 -5.29 -8.40
C GLY A 12 38.40 -4.51 -7.10
N TYR A 13 39.48 -3.90 -6.60
CA TYR A 13 39.45 -3.13 -5.35
C TYR A 13 38.80 -1.75 -5.56
N ASP A 14 39.07 -1.11 -6.67
CA ASP A 14 38.47 0.20 -6.99
C ASP A 14 36.95 0.05 -7.31
N ASP A 15 36.54 -1.04 -7.95
CA ASP A 15 35.14 -1.37 -8.17
C ASP A 15 34.41 -1.66 -6.85
N TYR A 16 35.02 -2.39 -5.93
CA TYR A 16 34.45 -2.62 -4.60
C TYR A 16 34.28 -1.33 -3.81
N LEU A 17 35.30 -0.47 -3.79
CA LEU A 17 35.19 0.83 -3.10
C LEU A 17 34.11 1.72 -3.71
N ARG A 18 34.01 1.74 -5.04
CA ARG A 18 32.95 2.50 -5.75
C ARG A 18 31.59 2.01 -5.33
N MET A 19 31.30 0.71 -5.40
CA MET A 19 30.04 0.11 -4.96
C MET A 19 29.72 0.45 -3.51
N TYR A 20 30.71 0.35 -2.60
CA TYR A 20 30.52 0.70 -1.20
C TYR A 20 30.17 2.19 -1.02
N MET A 21 30.87 3.08 -1.73
CA MET A 21 30.60 4.52 -1.69
C MET A 21 29.24 4.88 -2.29
N GLU A 22 28.77 4.14 -3.28
CA GLU A 22 27.40 4.28 -3.82
C GLU A 22 26.36 3.93 -2.76
N MET A 23 26.53 2.86 -2.00
CA MET A 23 25.65 2.51 -0.88
C MET A 23 25.62 3.59 0.20
N VAL A 24 26.77 4.13 0.59
CA VAL A 24 26.84 5.23 1.56
C VAL A 24 26.18 6.51 1.02
N SER A 25 26.39 6.81 -0.27
CA SER A 25 25.77 7.95 -0.94
C SER A 25 24.26 7.79 -1.01
N PHE A 26 23.76 6.59 -1.32
CA PHE A 26 22.33 6.30 -1.31
C PHE A 26 21.70 6.58 0.06
N ALA A 27 22.33 6.12 1.14
CA ALA A 27 21.85 6.38 2.50
C ALA A 27 21.77 7.87 2.83
N LYS A 28 22.80 8.65 2.43
CA LYS A 28 22.81 10.12 2.59
C LYS A 28 21.70 10.80 1.81
N GLU A 29 21.50 10.40 0.57
CA GLU A 29 20.42 10.95 -0.27
C GLU A 29 19.04 10.59 0.27
N GLU A 30 18.88 9.41 0.86
CA GLU A 30 17.63 9.00 1.49
C GLU A 30 17.30 9.87 2.72
N LEU A 31 18.30 10.16 3.56
CA LEU A 31 18.13 11.11 4.67
C LEU A 31 17.72 12.49 4.19
N LYS A 32 18.36 13.02 3.16
CA LYS A 32 17.99 14.32 2.56
C LYS A 32 16.56 14.32 1.99
N ARG A 33 16.13 13.21 1.37
CA ARG A 33 14.75 13.08 0.88
C ARG A 33 13.75 13.11 2.03
N ARG A 34 14.05 12.40 3.14
CA ARG A 34 13.21 12.44 4.35
C ARG A 34 13.08 13.85 4.91
N GLU A 35 14.18 14.57 5.06
CA GLU A 35 14.18 15.95 5.58
C GLU A 35 13.36 16.92 4.71
N LYS A 36 13.33 16.71 3.40
CA LYS A 36 12.61 17.53 2.43
C LYS A 36 11.18 17.08 2.14
N SER A 37 10.81 15.88 2.59
CA SER A 37 9.48 15.33 2.35
C SER A 37 8.40 16.20 2.97
N PRO A 38 7.31 16.50 2.26
CA PRO A 38 6.12 17.07 2.89
C PRO A 38 5.61 16.13 3.99
N VAL A 39 5.04 16.72 5.04
CA VAL A 39 4.45 15.98 6.15
C VAL A 39 2.96 16.21 6.23
N HIS A 40 2.49 17.43 5.98
CA HIS A 40 1.11 17.84 6.17
C HIS A 40 0.47 18.35 4.89
N ILE A 41 -0.74 17.86 4.61
CA ILE A 41 -1.59 18.32 3.52
C ILE A 41 -2.88 18.84 4.14
N PRO A 42 -3.08 20.16 4.17
CA PRO A 42 -4.27 20.75 4.75
C PRO A 42 -5.49 20.51 3.88
N ARG A 43 -6.64 20.35 4.51
CA ARG A 43 -7.93 20.11 3.87
C ARG A 43 -8.24 21.15 2.78
N GLU A 44 -7.96 22.41 3.02
CA GLU A 44 -8.25 23.49 2.05
C GLU A 44 -7.52 23.31 0.72
N LYS A 45 -6.31 22.73 0.76
CA LYS A 45 -5.59 22.35 -0.45
C LYS A 45 -6.29 21.18 -1.13
N ILE A 46 -6.68 20.17 -0.36
CA ILE A 46 -7.38 18.99 -0.87
C ILE A 46 -8.71 19.41 -1.53
N ASP A 47 -9.55 20.16 -0.83
CA ASP A 47 -10.86 20.59 -1.33
C ASP A 47 -10.74 21.42 -2.62
N ARG A 48 -9.75 22.32 -2.70
CA ARG A 48 -9.51 23.14 -3.89
C ARG A 48 -9.10 22.31 -5.11
N GLU A 49 -8.20 21.34 -4.91
CA GLU A 49 -7.73 20.47 -5.99
C GLU A 49 -8.82 19.45 -6.39
N PHE A 50 -9.57 18.95 -5.42
CA PHE A 50 -10.65 18.00 -5.63
C PHE A 50 -11.82 18.59 -6.43
N ALA A 51 -12.20 19.82 -6.15
CA ALA A 51 -13.31 20.51 -6.84
C ALA A 51 -13.13 20.60 -8.36
N GLY A 52 -11.88 20.56 -8.85
CA GLY A 52 -11.58 20.61 -10.29
C GLY A 52 -11.53 19.26 -10.99
N HIS A 53 -11.32 18.17 -10.27
CA HIS A 53 -10.92 16.90 -10.88
C HIS A 53 -11.57 15.66 -10.28
N ASN A 54 -12.29 15.75 -9.17
CA ASN A 54 -12.81 14.62 -8.40
C ASN A 54 -11.76 13.55 -8.02
N TRP A 55 -10.47 13.91 -8.09
CA TRP A 55 -9.35 13.05 -7.72
C TRP A 55 -8.13 13.87 -7.32
N VAL A 56 -7.54 13.57 -6.18
CA VAL A 56 -6.33 14.23 -5.69
C VAL A 56 -5.38 13.20 -5.09
N LEU A 57 -4.14 13.22 -5.55
CA LEU A 57 -3.05 12.45 -4.97
C LEU A 57 -2.55 13.16 -3.70
N LEU A 58 -2.63 12.50 -2.55
CA LEU A 58 -2.29 13.07 -1.26
C LEU A 58 -0.88 12.68 -0.81
N VAL A 59 -0.51 11.40 -0.90
CA VAL A 59 0.82 10.91 -0.58
C VAL A 59 1.31 10.00 -1.69
N ASP A 60 2.41 10.38 -2.34
CA ASP A 60 3.07 9.57 -3.38
C ASP A 60 4.47 10.15 -3.65
N PRO A 61 5.46 9.32 -3.99
CA PRO A 61 6.81 9.82 -4.32
C PRO A 61 6.84 10.78 -5.52
N ARG A 62 5.89 10.67 -6.46
CA ARG A 62 5.81 11.55 -7.65
C ARG A 62 5.46 13.01 -7.31
N ILE A 63 4.86 13.25 -6.15
CA ILE A 63 4.54 14.61 -5.66
C ILE A 63 5.43 15.04 -4.48
N GLY A 64 6.60 14.38 -4.33
CA GLY A 64 7.66 14.80 -3.42
C GLY A 64 7.63 14.14 -2.02
N PHE A 65 6.69 13.23 -1.74
CA PHE A 65 6.70 12.49 -0.47
C PHE A 65 7.77 11.40 -0.48
N ASN A 66 8.42 11.20 0.66
CA ASN A 66 9.34 10.08 0.84
C ASN A 66 8.56 8.81 1.24
N SER A 67 7.62 8.41 0.39
CA SER A 67 6.84 7.19 0.51
C SER A 67 7.32 6.16 -0.51
N ARG A 68 7.65 4.94 -0.06
CA ARG A 68 8.14 3.82 -0.88
C ARG A 68 7.17 2.66 -0.94
N ILE A 69 6.25 2.61 0.02
CA ILE A 69 5.28 1.53 0.18
C ILE A 69 3.89 2.03 -0.14
N ILE A 70 3.46 3.14 0.50
CA ILE A 70 2.09 3.61 0.51
C ILE A 70 1.88 4.76 -0.48
N ARG A 71 0.84 4.62 -1.31
CA ARG A 71 0.19 5.71 -2.03
C ARG A 71 -1.16 5.99 -1.37
N PHE A 72 -1.50 7.25 -1.21
CA PHE A 72 -2.77 7.65 -0.63
C PHE A 72 -3.43 8.76 -1.45
N TRP A 73 -4.73 8.65 -1.73
CA TRP A 73 -5.49 9.63 -2.51
C TRP A 73 -6.93 9.73 -2.06
N ILE A 74 -7.58 10.81 -2.47
CA ILE A 74 -9.03 10.99 -2.39
C ILE A 74 -9.62 10.94 -3.79
N ASN A 75 -10.78 10.33 -3.94
CA ASN A 75 -11.47 10.21 -5.20
C ASN A 75 -12.99 10.27 -5.03
N GLY A 76 -13.66 10.84 -6.03
CA GLY A 76 -15.10 10.84 -6.17
C GLY A 76 -15.53 10.29 -7.52
N PHE A 77 -16.70 9.70 -7.60
CA PHE A 77 -17.30 9.31 -8.86
C PHE A 77 -18.83 9.38 -8.78
N PRO A 78 -19.47 9.74 -9.93
CA PRO A 78 -20.89 10.01 -9.98
C PRO A 78 -21.74 8.75 -9.78
N PRO A 79 -23.07 8.90 -9.61
CA PRO A 79 -24.02 7.80 -9.53
C PRO A 79 -24.07 6.95 -10.79
N GLY A 80 -24.49 5.69 -10.62
CA GLY A 80 -24.88 4.80 -11.71
C GLY A 80 -23.84 3.76 -12.11
N GLU A 81 -24.26 2.86 -12.98
CA GLU A 81 -23.47 1.76 -13.54
C GLU A 81 -23.03 2.05 -14.99
N GLU A 82 -23.08 3.31 -15.43
CA GLU A 82 -22.84 3.65 -16.82
C GLU A 82 -21.49 3.18 -17.33
N GLU A 83 -21.46 2.58 -18.51
CA GLU A 83 -20.28 2.02 -19.17
C GLU A 83 -19.13 3.02 -19.35
N ASN A 84 -19.45 4.30 -19.41
CA ASN A 84 -18.48 5.38 -19.59
C ASN A 84 -17.68 5.73 -18.32
N GLN A 85 -18.06 5.22 -17.18
CA GLN A 85 -17.37 5.48 -15.92
C GLN A 85 -16.34 4.39 -15.66
N TRP A 86 -15.07 4.73 -15.85
CA TRP A 86 -13.99 3.77 -15.68
C TRP A 86 -13.96 3.10 -14.29
N LYS A 87 -14.61 3.69 -13.27
CA LYS A 87 -14.73 3.11 -11.92
C LYS A 87 -15.78 2.02 -11.82
N SER A 88 -16.78 2.01 -12.68
CA SER A 88 -17.76 0.94 -12.78
C SER A 88 -17.28 -0.25 -13.63
N MET A 89 -16.21 -0.06 -14.41
CA MET A 89 -15.57 -1.13 -15.18
C MET A 89 -14.72 -2.03 -14.30
N GLY A 90 -14.65 -3.31 -14.63
CA GLY A 90 -13.83 -4.28 -13.92
C GLY A 90 -12.35 -4.08 -14.22
N HIS A 91 -11.53 -4.14 -13.18
CA HIS A 91 -10.08 -4.15 -13.29
C HIS A 91 -9.46 -4.97 -12.14
N ARG A 92 -8.18 -5.32 -12.30
CA ARG A 92 -7.39 -5.96 -11.25
C ARG A 92 -5.95 -5.48 -11.28
N HIS A 93 -5.29 -5.57 -10.16
CA HIS A 93 -3.90 -5.12 -10.03
C HIS A 93 -3.14 -5.88 -8.93
N THR A 94 -1.82 -5.91 -9.06
CA THR A 94 -0.92 -6.57 -8.09
C THR A 94 -0.60 -5.74 -6.85
N VAL A 95 -1.30 -4.63 -6.64
CA VAL A 95 -1.18 -3.81 -5.43
C VAL A 95 -2.31 -4.10 -4.46
N GLU A 96 -2.02 -4.06 -3.16
CA GLU A 96 -3.06 -4.07 -2.13
C GLU A 96 -3.79 -2.73 -2.14
N ALA A 97 -5.10 -2.76 -1.89
CA ALA A 97 -5.90 -1.54 -1.78
C ALA A 97 -6.85 -1.61 -0.57
N VAL A 98 -6.86 -0.54 0.21
CA VAL A 98 -7.85 -0.33 1.27
C VAL A 98 -8.55 1.00 1.01
N ILE A 99 -9.87 0.95 0.94
CA ILE A 99 -10.75 2.07 0.67
C ILE A 99 -11.53 2.39 1.95
N TYR A 100 -11.66 3.66 2.29
CA TYR A 100 -12.57 4.16 3.31
C TYR A 100 -13.59 5.10 2.67
N VAL A 101 -14.88 4.80 2.81
CA VAL A 101 -15.97 5.58 2.21
C VAL A 101 -16.25 6.81 3.08
N LEU A 102 -15.98 8.01 2.53
CA LEU A 102 -16.26 9.28 3.21
C LEU A 102 -17.71 9.74 3.02
N LYS A 103 -18.30 9.45 1.84
CA LYS A 103 -19.63 9.90 1.46
C LYS A 103 -20.25 8.94 0.46
N GLY A 104 -21.57 8.77 0.52
CA GLY A 104 -22.33 7.95 -0.40
C GLY A 104 -22.54 6.51 0.09
N HIS A 105 -23.24 5.73 -0.74
CA HIS A 105 -23.49 4.31 -0.55
C HIS A 105 -23.54 3.60 -1.91
N GLY A 106 -23.32 2.30 -1.90
CA GLY A 106 -23.30 1.52 -3.12
C GLY A 106 -22.82 0.10 -2.87
N TYR A 107 -22.25 -0.52 -3.90
CA TYR A 107 -21.66 -1.84 -3.77
C TYR A 107 -20.41 -2.00 -4.62
N SER A 108 -19.60 -2.98 -4.24
CA SER A 108 -18.49 -3.44 -5.04
C SER A 108 -18.70 -4.89 -5.43
N ILE A 109 -18.30 -5.25 -6.64
CA ILE A 109 -18.17 -6.64 -7.06
C ILE A 109 -16.68 -6.98 -7.02
N ILE A 110 -16.30 -7.96 -6.21
CA ILE A 110 -14.91 -8.40 -6.05
C ILE A 110 -14.88 -9.92 -6.26
N ASP A 111 -14.17 -10.38 -7.28
CA ASP A 111 -14.16 -11.79 -7.74
C ASP A 111 -15.57 -12.39 -7.86
N GLY A 112 -16.52 -11.62 -8.40
CA GLY A 112 -17.92 -12.02 -8.60
C GLY A 112 -18.82 -11.94 -7.37
N ILE A 113 -18.31 -11.54 -6.22
CA ILE A 113 -19.09 -11.40 -4.97
C ILE A 113 -19.44 -9.94 -4.74
N ARG A 114 -20.71 -9.65 -4.44
CA ARG A 114 -21.20 -8.30 -4.12
C ARG A 114 -21.01 -7.98 -2.64
N TYR A 115 -20.49 -6.78 -2.37
CA TYR A 115 -20.29 -6.20 -1.06
C TYR A 115 -20.94 -4.81 -0.99
N ASP A 116 -22.04 -4.69 -0.23
CA ASP A 116 -22.73 -3.40 -0.05
C ASP A 116 -22.06 -2.57 1.04
N TRP A 117 -21.78 -1.31 0.72
CA TRP A 117 -21.10 -0.36 1.59
C TRP A 117 -21.81 0.99 1.67
N GLU A 118 -21.53 1.71 2.75
CA GLU A 118 -22.00 3.08 3.02
C GLU A 118 -20.90 3.93 3.63
N ALA A 119 -21.12 5.23 3.77
CA ALA A 119 -20.18 6.14 4.42
C ALA A 119 -19.76 5.63 5.81
N GLY A 120 -18.47 5.58 6.07
CA GLY A 120 -17.86 5.01 7.27
C GLY A 120 -17.35 3.59 7.12
N ASP A 121 -17.70 2.87 6.06
CA ASP A 121 -17.27 1.50 5.81
C ASP A 121 -15.88 1.43 5.16
N PHE A 122 -15.25 0.26 5.29
CA PHE A 122 -13.95 -0.05 4.71
C PHE A 122 -14.04 -1.23 3.76
N LEU A 123 -13.33 -1.13 2.65
CA LEU A 123 -13.15 -2.22 1.69
C LEU A 123 -11.66 -2.53 1.57
N CYS A 124 -11.31 -3.79 1.73
CA CYS A 124 -9.98 -4.32 1.41
C CYS A 124 -10.09 -5.09 0.09
N VAL A 125 -9.49 -4.57 -0.96
CA VAL A 125 -9.44 -5.25 -2.25
C VAL A 125 -8.24 -6.19 -2.25
N PRO A 126 -8.46 -7.52 -2.32
CA PRO A 126 -7.38 -8.49 -2.36
C PRO A 126 -6.51 -8.31 -3.61
N VAL A 127 -5.22 -8.59 -3.46
CA VAL A 127 -4.27 -8.54 -4.59
C VAL A 127 -4.79 -9.38 -5.76
N PHE A 128 -4.81 -8.77 -6.94
CA PHE A 128 -5.18 -9.39 -8.20
C PHE A 128 -6.62 -9.91 -8.30
N ALA A 129 -7.52 -9.51 -7.39
CA ALA A 129 -8.94 -9.76 -7.50
C ALA A 129 -9.58 -8.83 -8.54
N TRP A 130 -10.41 -9.38 -9.45
CA TRP A 130 -11.24 -8.56 -10.33
C TRP A 130 -12.23 -7.77 -9.50
N HIS A 131 -12.26 -6.45 -9.67
CA HIS A 131 -13.16 -5.61 -8.88
C HIS A 131 -13.66 -4.39 -9.64
N ARG A 132 -14.85 -3.94 -9.24
CA ARG A 132 -15.47 -2.69 -9.66
C ARG A 132 -16.33 -2.13 -8.54
N HIS A 133 -16.58 -0.82 -8.57
CA HIS A 133 -17.33 -0.10 -7.57
C HIS A 133 -18.49 0.64 -8.23
N ILE A 134 -19.70 0.51 -7.69
CA ILE A 134 -20.92 1.12 -8.20
C ILE A 134 -21.50 2.03 -7.12
N ASN A 135 -21.74 3.28 -7.48
CA ASN A 135 -22.36 4.28 -6.63
C ASN A 135 -23.87 4.26 -6.83
N LEU A 136 -24.63 3.97 -5.77
CA LEU A 136 -26.10 3.98 -5.76
C LEU A 136 -26.68 5.25 -5.13
N SER A 137 -25.84 6.20 -4.70
CA SER A 137 -26.30 7.49 -4.18
C SER A 137 -26.82 8.38 -5.30
N ASP A 138 -27.61 9.39 -4.95
CA ASP A 138 -28.07 10.43 -5.89
C ASP A 138 -27.00 11.48 -6.23
N GLU A 139 -25.87 11.44 -5.55
CA GLU A 139 -24.74 12.35 -5.70
C GLU A 139 -23.40 11.59 -5.70
N ASP A 140 -22.31 12.30 -5.98
CA ASP A 140 -20.98 11.70 -6.03
C ASP A 140 -20.64 10.98 -4.73
N MET A 141 -20.24 9.72 -4.85
CA MET A 141 -19.52 9.01 -3.79
C MET A 141 -18.13 9.61 -3.65
N VAL A 142 -17.67 9.73 -2.41
CA VAL A 142 -16.30 10.16 -2.10
C VAL A 142 -15.63 9.15 -1.18
N TYR A 143 -14.41 8.78 -1.51
CA TYR A 143 -13.61 7.89 -0.68
C TYR A 143 -12.13 8.30 -0.65
N VAL A 144 -11.44 7.91 0.40
CA VAL A 144 -9.99 7.87 0.42
C VAL A 144 -9.51 6.43 0.23
N ALA A 145 -8.40 6.27 -0.46
CA ALA A 145 -7.82 4.95 -0.70
C ALA A 145 -6.31 4.94 -0.48
N SER A 146 -5.84 3.84 0.08
CA SER A 146 -4.43 3.53 0.23
C SER A 146 -4.08 2.32 -0.61
N THR A 147 -2.96 2.37 -1.34
CA THR A 147 -2.43 1.22 -2.08
C THR A 147 -0.92 1.09 -1.92
N THR A 148 -0.42 -0.11 -2.23
CA THR A 148 1.00 -0.44 -2.21
C THR A 148 1.70 -0.20 -3.55
N GLY A 149 1.16 0.73 -4.36
CA GLY A 149 1.66 1.05 -5.69
C GLY A 149 3.13 1.42 -5.77
N PRO A 150 3.67 2.30 -4.90
CA PRO A 150 5.08 2.65 -4.94
C PRO A 150 6.01 1.44 -4.75
N LEU A 151 5.68 0.53 -3.83
CA LEU A 151 6.46 -0.69 -3.63
C LEU A 151 6.42 -1.58 -4.87
N SER A 152 5.22 -1.89 -5.37
CA SER A 152 5.06 -2.79 -6.53
C SER A 152 5.75 -2.24 -7.77
N MET A 153 5.70 -0.92 -8.00
CA MET A 153 6.44 -0.27 -9.09
C MET A 153 7.96 -0.31 -8.85
N GLY A 154 8.40 -0.09 -7.62
CA GLY A 154 9.82 -0.09 -7.26
C GLY A 154 10.51 -1.43 -7.47
N ILE A 155 9.81 -2.53 -7.26
CA ILE A 155 10.33 -3.90 -7.48
C ILE A 155 9.92 -4.51 -8.83
N GLY A 156 9.24 -3.75 -9.71
CA GLY A 156 8.94 -4.17 -11.08
C GLY A 156 7.80 -5.19 -11.22
N VAL A 157 6.89 -5.29 -10.24
CA VAL A 157 5.76 -6.23 -10.26
C VAL A 157 4.40 -5.52 -10.32
N ALA A 158 4.36 -4.24 -10.66
CA ALA A 158 3.12 -3.50 -10.83
C ALA A 158 2.43 -3.90 -12.14
N ILE A 159 1.43 -4.76 -12.03
CA ILE A 159 0.59 -5.20 -13.15
C ILE A 159 -0.81 -4.65 -12.93
N TYR A 160 -1.40 -4.14 -13.99
CA TYR A 160 -2.75 -3.62 -14.01
C TYR A 160 -3.47 -4.16 -15.26
N GLU A 161 -4.59 -4.82 -15.06
CA GLU A 161 -5.45 -5.33 -16.14
C GLU A 161 -6.84 -4.72 -15.99
N ASP A 162 -7.40 -4.29 -17.10
CA ASP A 162 -8.67 -3.57 -17.18
C ASP A 162 -9.52 -4.17 -18.30
N GLU A 163 -10.80 -4.39 -18.05
CA GLU A 163 -11.72 -4.99 -19.03
C GLU A 163 -11.83 -4.16 -20.32
N ARG A 164 -11.52 -2.87 -20.28
CA ARG A 164 -11.51 -2.00 -21.47
C ARG A 164 -10.31 -2.19 -22.37
N TYR A 165 -9.22 -2.79 -21.86
CA TYR A 165 -7.94 -2.91 -22.55
C TYR A 165 -7.41 -4.35 -22.49
N PRO A 166 -8.14 -5.33 -23.04
CA PRO A 166 -7.77 -6.74 -22.94
C PRO A 166 -6.44 -7.06 -23.64
N GLU A 167 -6.00 -6.23 -24.59
CA GLU A 167 -4.72 -6.35 -25.27
C GLU A 167 -3.51 -6.17 -24.36
N TYR A 168 -3.67 -5.53 -23.20
CA TYR A 168 -2.60 -5.34 -22.20
C TYR A 168 -2.62 -6.37 -21.07
N TRP A 169 -3.54 -7.35 -21.11
CA TRP A 169 -3.59 -8.38 -20.08
C TRP A 169 -2.38 -9.30 -20.15
N VAL A 170 -1.68 -9.44 -19.03
CA VAL A 170 -0.45 -10.24 -18.92
C VAL A 170 -0.75 -11.69 -18.57
N PHE A 171 -1.69 -11.90 -17.62
CA PHE A 171 -1.98 -13.22 -17.06
C PHE A 171 -3.20 -13.90 -17.68
N ALA A 172 -4.11 -13.16 -18.28
CA ALA A 172 -5.32 -13.73 -18.88
C ALA A 172 -5.16 -14.09 -20.36
N GLN A 173 -4.02 -13.81 -20.98
CA GLN A 173 -3.73 -14.21 -22.35
C GLN A 173 -3.49 -15.72 -22.42
N LYS A 174 -4.57 -16.46 -22.57
CA LYS A 174 -4.48 -17.85 -23.04
C LYS A 174 -3.97 -17.83 -24.47
N ASP A 175 -2.82 -18.45 -24.69
CA ASP A 175 -2.28 -18.92 -26.00
C ASP A 175 -2.89 -18.30 -27.27
N THR A 176 -2.75 -17.00 -27.46
CA THR A 176 -2.88 -16.39 -28.78
C THR A 176 -1.49 -16.31 -29.41
N ALA A 177 -1.40 -16.65 -30.68
CA ALA A 177 -0.16 -16.80 -31.44
C ALA A 177 0.71 -15.52 -31.58
N GLU A 178 0.39 -14.45 -30.90
CA GLU A 178 1.07 -13.14 -30.97
C GLU A 178 1.77 -12.71 -29.69
N LYS A 179 2.24 -13.65 -28.88
CA LYS A 179 3.02 -13.25 -27.67
C LYS A 179 4.40 -12.75 -28.09
N LYS A 180 4.54 -11.44 -28.22
CA LYS A 180 5.85 -10.81 -28.27
C LYS A 180 6.59 -11.06 -26.97
N SER A 181 7.85 -11.49 -27.05
CA SER A 181 8.70 -11.63 -25.86
C SER A 181 8.80 -10.29 -25.12
N LEU A 182 8.56 -10.30 -23.80
CA LEU A 182 8.75 -9.13 -22.92
C LEU A 182 10.25 -8.84 -22.69
N ILE A 183 11.15 -9.70 -23.19
CA ILE A 183 12.59 -9.54 -23.01
C ILE A 183 13.17 -8.88 -24.25
N PRO A 184 13.67 -7.62 -24.16
CA PRO A 184 14.30 -6.95 -25.30
C PRO A 184 15.47 -7.77 -25.85
N GLY A 185 15.49 -7.99 -27.17
CA GLY A 185 16.55 -8.75 -27.85
C GLY A 185 16.43 -10.26 -27.76
N ALA A 186 15.35 -10.80 -27.17
CA ALA A 186 15.07 -12.23 -27.24
C ALA A 186 14.72 -12.62 -28.69
N VAL A 187 15.32 -13.72 -29.18
CA VAL A 187 15.00 -14.29 -30.47
C VAL A 187 13.69 -15.05 -30.36
N GLU A 188 12.70 -14.67 -31.17
CA GLU A 188 11.45 -15.41 -31.26
C GLU A 188 11.71 -16.76 -31.92
N ILE A 189 11.36 -17.84 -31.25
CA ILE A 189 11.39 -19.20 -31.82
C ILE A 189 9.94 -19.55 -32.20
N PRO A 190 9.61 -19.65 -33.48
CA PRO A 190 8.22 -19.75 -33.97
C PRO A 190 7.42 -20.94 -33.44
N ASP A 191 8.06 -22.02 -33.02
CA ASP A 191 7.41 -23.30 -32.70
C ASP A 191 7.66 -23.77 -31.27
N VAL A 192 7.92 -22.86 -30.31
CA VAL A 192 7.93 -23.25 -28.89
C VAL A 192 6.50 -23.58 -28.45
N GLN A 193 6.13 -24.84 -28.57
CA GLN A 193 5.01 -25.39 -27.85
C GLN A 193 5.33 -25.24 -26.36
N ARG A 194 4.79 -24.21 -25.70
CA ARG A 194 4.68 -24.19 -24.23
C ARG A 194 3.79 -25.36 -23.89
N GLY A 195 4.38 -26.43 -23.35
CA GLY A 195 3.65 -27.64 -23.00
C GLY A 195 2.38 -27.34 -22.25
N ILE A 196 1.32 -28.05 -22.54
CA ILE A 196 0.13 -28.10 -21.68
C ILE A 196 0.66 -28.44 -20.30
N PRO A 197 0.26 -27.70 -19.23
CA PRO A 197 0.67 -28.03 -17.88
C PRO A 197 0.39 -29.50 -17.62
N GLN A 198 1.44 -30.29 -17.46
CA GLN A 198 1.30 -31.68 -17.09
C GLN A 198 1.03 -31.74 -15.60
N GLU A 199 0.15 -32.59 -15.20
CA GLU A 199 -0.05 -32.89 -13.78
C GLU A 199 1.25 -33.51 -13.24
N ILE A 200 1.91 -32.77 -12.35
CA ILE A 200 3.18 -33.18 -11.74
C ILE A 200 2.87 -34.10 -10.58
N ASN A 201 3.23 -35.38 -10.69
CA ASN A 201 3.10 -36.31 -9.57
C ASN A 201 4.35 -36.23 -8.66
N PRO A 202 4.25 -35.70 -7.42
CA PRO A 202 5.38 -35.58 -6.51
C PRO A 202 6.05 -36.92 -6.17
N ALA A 203 5.32 -38.04 -6.26
CA ALA A 203 5.84 -39.37 -5.95
C ALA A 203 6.88 -39.88 -6.97
N GLN A 204 7.00 -39.22 -8.13
CA GLN A 204 8.01 -39.54 -9.12
C GLN A 204 9.41 -38.99 -8.80
N TYR A 205 9.51 -38.19 -7.74
CA TYR A 205 10.75 -37.56 -7.30
C TYR A 205 11.27 -38.19 -6.01
N ASP A 206 12.58 -38.23 -5.85
CA ASP A 206 13.30 -38.96 -4.79
C ASP A 206 13.15 -38.37 -3.38
N GLY A 207 12.36 -37.30 -3.22
CA GLY A 207 12.19 -36.61 -1.94
C GLY A 207 13.43 -35.81 -1.51
N SER A 208 14.33 -35.49 -2.44
CA SER A 208 15.48 -34.62 -2.19
C SER A 208 15.08 -33.24 -1.67
N THR A 209 16.01 -32.53 -1.04
CA THR A 209 15.76 -31.16 -0.54
C THR A 209 15.31 -30.22 -1.66
N ALA A 210 15.90 -30.35 -2.85
CA ALA A 210 15.51 -29.54 -4.02
C ALA A 210 14.06 -29.80 -4.47
N ALA A 211 13.66 -31.08 -4.55
CA ALA A 211 12.30 -31.44 -4.89
C ALA A 211 11.30 -30.92 -3.83
N LYS A 212 11.61 -31.07 -2.54
CA LYS A 212 10.77 -30.52 -1.46
C LYS A 212 10.60 -29.02 -1.58
N LEU A 213 11.67 -28.25 -1.76
CA LEU A 213 11.60 -26.80 -1.93
C LEU A 213 10.75 -26.38 -3.13
N TYR A 214 10.86 -27.11 -4.25
CA TYR A 214 10.06 -26.84 -5.43
C TYR A 214 8.55 -27.07 -5.16
N PHE A 215 8.19 -28.20 -4.57
CA PHE A 215 6.80 -28.49 -4.25
C PHE A 215 6.25 -27.60 -3.13
N ASP A 216 7.08 -27.17 -2.18
CA ASP A 216 6.70 -26.16 -1.19
C ASP A 216 6.36 -24.83 -1.83
N GLN A 217 7.12 -24.42 -2.85
CA GLN A 217 6.82 -23.20 -3.62
C GLN A 217 5.48 -23.29 -4.35
N LEU A 218 5.17 -24.42 -4.98
CA LEU A 218 3.88 -24.61 -5.65
C LEU A 218 2.73 -24.59 -4.65
N ARG A 219 2.84 -25.34 -3.55
CA ARG A 219 1.82 -25.34 -2.47
C ARG A 219 1.62 -23.97 -1.86
N PHE A 220 2.71 -23.20 -1.70
CA PHE A 220 2.61 -21.83 -1.22
C PHE A 220 1.79 -20.96 -2.19
N ALA A 221 2.05 -21.06 -3.50
CA ALA A 221 1.32 -20.29 -4.50
C ALA A 221 -0.18 -20.65 -4.53
N GLU A 222 -0.51 -21.93 -4.47
CA GLU A 222 -1.89 -22.42 -4.38
C GLU A 222 -2.57 -21.94 -3.09
N GLY A 223 -1.86 -22.00 -1.96
CA GLY A 223 -2.34 -21.53 -0.66
C GLY A 223 -2.59 -20.03 -0.63
N GLU A 224 -1.78 -19.21 -1.31
CA GLU A 224 -1.99 -17.77 -1.45
C GLU A 224 -3.25 -17.44 -2.29
N GLU A 225 -3.51 -18.20 -3.35
CA GLU A 225 -4.73 -18.04 -4.14
C GLU A 225 -5.98 -18.37 -3.32
N GLU A 226 -5.93 -19.46 -2.56
CA GLU A 226 -7.02 -19.85 -1.66
C GLU A 226 -7.23 -18.80 -0.55
N ALA A 227 -6.14 -18.34 0.08
CA ALA A 227 -6.18 -17.32 1.12
C ALA A 227 -6.76 -15.99 0.59
N ARG A 228 -6.44 -15.61 -0.65
CA ARG A 228 -7.01 -14.45 -1.33
C ARG A 228 -8.52 -14.58 -1.46
N ARG A 229 -9.01 -15.72 -1.95
CA ARG A 229 -10.46 -15.97 -2.14
C ARG A 229 -11.25 -16.00 -0.82
N LYS A 230 -10.62 -16.43 0.27
CA LYS A 230 -11.22 -16.53 1.61
C LYS A 230 -11.02 -15.28 2.46
N GLY A 231 -10.17 -14.36 2.03
CA GLY A 231 -9.84 -13.15 2.76
C GLY A 231 -11.07 -12.26 2.99
N LYS A 232 -11.12 -11.63 4.15
CA LYS A 232 -12.14 -10.62 4.44
C LYS A 232 -11.99 -9.44 3.50
N VAL A 233 -13.12 -8.86 3.10
CA VAL A 233 -13.19 -7.72 2.16
C VAL A 233 -13.79 -6.48 2.81
N LEU A 234 -14.89 -6.62 3.55
CA LEU A 234 -15.67 -5.52 4.07
C LEU A 234 -15.61 -5.42 5.59
N VAL A 235 -15.42 -4.22 6.11
CA VAL A 235 -15.60 -3.89 7.54
C VAL A 235 -16.64 -2.76 7.64
N LYS A 236 -17.69 -3.00 8.40
CA LYS A 236 -18.69 -1.98 8.68
C LYS A 236 -18.17 -0.99 9.72
N GLY A 237 -18.19 0.30 9.40
CA GLY A 237 -17.69 1.35 10.29
C GLY A 237 -18.39 1.41 11.63
N LYS A 238 -19.69 1.07 11.67
CA LYS A 238 -20.49 0.98 12.89
C LYS A 238 -20.08 -0.15 13.83
N ASP A 239 -19.39 -1.17 13.31
CA ASP A 239 -18.98 -2.36 14.09
C ASP A 239 -17.55 -2.24 14.65
N LEU A 240 -16.87 -1.09 14.44
CA LEU A 240 -15.54 -0.85 14.96
C LEU A 240 -15.50 -0.92 16.48
N LYS A 241 -14.61 -1.74 17.00
CA LYS A 241 -14.36 -1.87 18.45
C LYS A 241 -13.03 -1.22 18.80
N PHE A 242 -13.10 -0.19 19.64
CA PHE A 242 -11.92 0.49 20.15
C PHE A 242 -11.39 -0.21 21.39
N GLU A 243 -10.12 -0.54 21.38
CA GLU A 243 -9.41 -1.20 22.46
C GLU A 243 -8.29 -0.28 22.97
N LYS A 244 -8.07 -0.29 24.30
CA LYS A 244 -7.02 0.52 24.91
C LYS A 244 -5.66 -0.17 24.76
N THR A 245 -4.67 0.59 24.29
CA THR A 245 -3.29 0.17 24.14
C THR A 245 -2.35 1.23 24.72
N PRO A 246 -1.04 0.98 24.85
CA PRO A 246 -0.08 2.04 25.22
C PRO A 246 -0.07 3.22 24.27
N MET A 247 -0.56 3.03 23.04
CA MET A 247 -0.69 4.07 22.01
C MET A 247 -1.94 4.92 22.16
N GLY A 248 -2.94 4.48 22.91
CA GLY A 248 -4.26 5.04 23.06
C GLY A 248 -5.36 4.07 22.65
N TRP A 249 -6.52 4.61 22.31
CA TRP A 249 -7.65 3.81 21.82
C TRP A 249 -7.51 3.56 20.33
N VAL A 250 -7.49 2.30 19.93
CA VAL A 250 -7.37 1.88 18.52
C VAL A 250 -8.42 0.84 18.17
N ALA A 251 -8.95 0.93 16.96
CA ALA A 251 -9.79 -0.10 16.35
C ALA A 251 -9.02 -0.65 15.14
N PRO A 252 -8.50 -1.89 15.22
CA PRO A 252 -7.89 -2.54 14.06
C PRO A 252 -8.94 -2.79 12.98
N VAL A 253 -8.62 -2.51 11.71
CA VAL A 253 -9.57 -2.59 10.60
C VAL A 253 -9.12 -3.63 9.57
N VAL A 254 -7.94 -3.44 8.98
CA VAL A 254 -7.37 -4.37 7.99
C VAL A 254 -5.98 -4.77 8.45
N ASP A 255 -5.78 -6.08 8.61
CA ASP A 255 -4.51 -6.66 9.05
C ASP A 255 -4.47 -8.14 8.67
N PRO A 256 -3.31 -8.71 8.29
CA PRO A 256 -3.22 -10.14 8.00
C PRO A 256 -3.69 -11.01 9.18
N LYS A 257 -3.45 -10.56 10.42
CA LYS A 257 -3.85 -11.27 11.65
C LYS A 257 -5.36 -11.24 11.92
N LEU A 258 -6.10 -10.41 11.19
CA LEU A 258 -7.57 -10.32 11.26
C LEU A 258 -8.28 -11.13 10.16
N GLY A 259 -7.53 -11.85 9.33
CA GLY A 259 -8.05 -12.67 8.24
C GLY A 259 -8.23 -11.92 6.91
N PHE A 260 -7.56 -10.78 6.73
CA PHE A 260 -7.46 -10.12 5.45
C PHE A 260 -6.28 -10.65 4.65
N HIS A 261 -6.44 -10.76 3.33
CA HIS A 261 -5.34 -11.12 2.45
C HIS A 261 -4.54 -9.87 2.07
N VAL A 262 -3.75 -9.41 3.02
CA VAL A 262 -2.76 -8.32 2.89
C VAL A 262 -1.43 -8.79 3.44
N LYS A 263 -0.32 -8.37 2.82
CA LYS A 263 1.05 -8.76 3.20
C LYS A 263 1.94 -7.56 3.44
N VAL A 264 1.53 -6.39 2.97
CA VAL A 264 2.34 -5.16 2.92
C VAL A 264 1.77 -4.07 3.82
N MET A 265 0.45 -3.92 3.84
CA MET A 265 -0.23 -2.80 4.49
C MET A 265 -1.16 -3.26 5.60
N SER A 266 -1.29 -2.46 6.66
CA SER A 266 -2.34 -2.58 7.66
C SER A 266 -3.05 -1.23 7.87
N THR A 267 -4.29 -1.31 8.35
CA THR A 267 -5.15 -0.13 8.57
C THR A 267 -5.81 -0.23 9.94
N LEU A 268 -5.84 0.87 10.66
CA LEU A 268 -6.58 1.01 11.90
C LEU A 268 -7.23 2.40 12.00
N VAL A 269 -8.14 2.58 12.95
CA VAL A 269 -8.64 3.90 13.36
C VAL A 269 -8.18 4.16 14.79
N ALA A 270 -7.41 5.23 14.98
CA ALA A 270 -7.05 5.73 16.30
C ALA A 270 -8.12 6.71 16.80
N ARG A 271 -8.35 6.71 18.12
CA ARG A 271 -9.24 7.65 18.79
C ARG A 271 -8.51 8.33 19.95
N ILE A 272 -8.58 9.65 20.01
CA ILE A 272 -7.98 10.47 21.06
C ILE A 272 -9.10 11.32 21.68
N GLU A 273 -9.33 11.13 22.97
CA GLU A 273 -10.35 11.88 23.71
C GLU A 273 -9.99 13.37 23.82
N PRO A 274 -10.97 14.26 24.07
CA PRO A 274 -10.73 15.69 24.23
C PRO A 274 -9.68 16.00 25.30
N GLY A 275 -8.69 16.82 24.93
CA GLY A 275 -7.59 17.21 25.82
C GLY A 275 -6.56 16.12 26.11
N LYS A 276 -6.68 14.94 25.45
CA LYS A 276 -5.78 13.80 25.61
C LYS A 276 -4.78 13.71 24.44
N ARG A 277 -3.84 12.79 24.60
CA ARG A 277 -2.78 12.52 23.62
C ARG A 277 -2.59 11.02 23.36
N SER A 278 -2.03 10.69 22.22
CA SER A 278 -1.54 9.33 21.92
C SER A 278 -0.24 9.04 22.67
N GLY A 279 0.19 7.79 22.68
CA GLY A 279 1.56 7.45 23.05
C GLY A 279 2.57 8.04 22.07
N ALA A 280 3.74 8.42 22.56
CA ALA A 280 4.87 8.82 21.73
C ALA A 280 5.63 7.58 21.26
N HIS A 281 5.93 7.49 19.95
CA HIS A 281 6.63 6.32 19.41
C HIS A 281 7.33 6.64 18.08
N ARG A 282 8.14 5.71 17.63
CA ARG A 282 8.69 5.69 16.26
C ARG A 282 8.87 4.26 15.76
N HIS A 283 8.84 4.08 14.45
CA HIS A 283 8.93 2.78 13.81
C HIS A 283 9.54 2.85 12.42
N LEU A 284 10.13 1.72 11.97
CA LEU A 284 10.80 1.61 10.69
C LEU A 284 9.82 1.19 9.58
N TYR A 285 8.64 1.79 9.54
CA TYR A 285 7.67 1.65 8.46
C TYR A 285 6.97 2.99 8.20
N GLU A 286 6.42 3.12 7.01
CA GLU A 286 5.66 4.31 6.62
C GLU A 286 4.30 4.33 7.31
N GLU A 287 3.83 5.53 7.59
CA GLU A 287 2.53 5.77 8.14
C GLU A 287 1.88 6.99 7.47
N VAL A 288 0.59 6.83 7.12
CA VAL A 288 -0.26 7.91 6.60
C VAL A 288 -1.48 8.03 7.48
N ASN A 289 -1.73 9.23 7.98
CA ASN A 289 -2.82 9.59 8.88
C ASN A 289 -3.80 10.53 8.19
N HIS A 290 -5.06 10.14 8.07
CA HIS A 290 -6.13 11.02 7.58
C HIS A 290 -7.11 11.32 8.70
N ILE A 291 -7.40 12.61 8.94
CA ILE A 291 -8.21 13.05 10.07
C ILE A 291 -9.70 12.91 9.74
N LEU A 292 -10.36 11.92 10.30
CA LEU A 292 -11.78 11.66 10.09
C LEU A 292 -12.68 12.60 10.91
N SER A 293 -12.25 12.99 12.12
CA SER A 293 -12.97 13.94 12.97
C SER A 293 -12.04 14.59 13.98
N GLY A 294 -12.46 15.74 14.50
CA GLY A 294 -11.72 16.48 15.53
C GLY A 294 -10.68 17.44 14.97
N GLU A 295 -9.95 18.06 15.89
CA GLU A 295 -8.87 19.00 15.61
C GLU A 295 -7.79 18.89 16.69
N GLY A 296 -6.55 19.19 16.32
CA GLY A 296 -5.44 19.06 17.26
C GLY A 296 -4.11 19.36 16.60
N TYR A 297 -3.07 18.75 17.10
CA TYR A 297 -1.74 18.85 16.51
C TYR A 297 -0.95 17.55 16.71
N SER A 298 0.04 17.38 15.88
CA SER A 298 1.04 16.31 16.03
C SER A 298 2.42 16.94 16.23
N ILE A 299 3.20 16.35 17.12
CA ILE A 299 4.64 16.60 17.21
C ILE A 299 5.32 15.47 16.44
N ILE A 300 6.06 15.83 15.40
CA ILE A 300 6.84 14.90 14.57
C ILE A 300 8.27 15.39 14.60
N GLU A 301 9.14 14.61 15.22
CA GLU A 301 10.47 15.04 15.69
C GLU A 301 10.32 16.29 16.60
N ASP A 302 10.92 17.39 16.25
CA ASP A 302 10.88 18.68 16.94
C ASP A 302 9.87 19.68 16.38
N LYS A 303 9.03 19.26 15.41
CA LYS A 303 8.09 20.14 14.70
C LYS A 303 6.65 19.84 15.06
N ARG A 304 5.88 20.91 15.19
CA ARG A 304 4.45 20.84 15.44
C ARG A 304 3.66 21.10 14.16
N TYR A 305 2.67 20.23 13.91
CA TYR A 305 1.76 20.29 12.79
C TYR A 305 0.32 20.34 13.31
N GLU A 306 -0.35 21.46 13.14
CA GLU A 306 -1.78 21.60 13.46
C GLU A 306 -2.59 20.83 12.42
N TRP A 307 -3.68 20.21 12.84
CA TRP A 307 -4.57 19.49 11.95
C TRP A 307 -6.04 19.57 12.39
N LYS A 308 -6.93 19.38 11.44
CA LYS A 308 -8.38 19.30 11.61
C LYS A 308 -8.96 18.24 10.68
N LYS A 309 -10.26 17.95 10.83
CA LYS A 309 -10.99 17.02 9.96
C LYS A 309 -10.71 17.27 8.48
N GLY A 310 -10.32 16.21 7.78
CA GLY A 310 -10.01 16.19 6.35
C GLY A 310 -8.54 16.41 6.01
N ASP A 311 -7.70 16.81 6.98
CA ASP A 311 -6.25 16.92 6.77
C ASP A 311 -5.61 15.54 6.66
N THR A 312 -4.44 15.49 6.01
CA THR A 312 -3.62 14.29 5.89
C THR A 312 -2.20 14.55 6.38
N LEU A 313 -1.64 13.62 7.15
CA LEU A 313 -0.26 13.64 7.60
C LEU A 313 0.45 12.39 7.07
N ALA A 314 1.65 12.56 6.55
CA ALA A 314 2.57 11.45 6.22
C ALA A 314 3.71 11.46 7.25
N ILE A 315 3.80 10.42 8.05
CA ILE A 315 4.81 10.30 9.09
C ILE A 315 6.10 9.74 8.45
N PRO A 316 7.21 10.49 8.50
CA PRO A 316 8.47 9.99 7.96
C PRO A 316 8.96 8.76 8.73
N VAL A 317 9.52 7.81 7.98
CA VAL A 317 10.05 6.56 8.56
C VAL A 317 11.03 6.86 9.69
N PHE A 318 10.84 6.18 10.82
CA PHE A 318 11.66 6.27 12.03
C PHE A 318 11.68 7.64 12.72
N SER A 319 10.69 8.49 12.46
CA SER A 319 10.51 9.76 13.17
C SER A 319 9.69 9.57 14.44
N TRP A 320 10.14 10.17 15.55
CA TRP A 320 9.32 10.28 16.75
C TRP A 320 8.05 11.06 16.45
N HIS A 321 6.92 10.53 16.85
CA HIS A 321 5.64 11.23 16.66
C HIS A 321 4.65 10.95 17.80
N GLN A 322 3.77 11.94 18.01
CA GLN A 322 2.72 11.92 19.02
C GLN A 322 1.60 12.86 18.58
N HIS A 323 0.35 12.47 18.82
CA HIS A 323 -0.84 13.22 18.42
C HIS A 323 -1.61 13.73 19.64
N PHE A 324 -2.11 14.97 19.56
CA PHE A 324 -2.78 15.67 20.64
C PHE A 324 -4.14 16.18 20.15
N ASN A 325 -5.22 15.79 20.82
CA ASN A 325 -6.54 16.35 20.57
C ASN A 325 -6.76 17.63 21.37
N ARG A 326 -6.99 18.75 20.68
CA ARG A 326 -7.32 20.05 21.29
C ARG A 326 -8.78 20.44 21.15
N GLY A 327 -9.53 19.65 20.38
CA GLY A 327 -10.95 19.84 20.18
C GLY A 327 -11.78 19.46 21.41
N LYS A 328 -13.07 19.70 21.28
CA LYS A 328 -14.07 19.36 22.32
C LYS A 328 -14.67 17.96 22.10
N GLU A 329 -14.46 17.37 20.94
CA GLU A 329 -14.95 16.06 20.55
C GLU A 329 -13.79 15.07 20.37
N PRO A 330 -14.04 13.76 20.46
CA PRO A 330 -13.03 12.76 20.17
C PRO A 330 -12.48 12.91 18.74
N ALA A 331 -11.17 13.01 18.62
CA ALA A 331 -10.50 12.95 17.34
C ALA A 331 -10.41 11.50 16.87
N ARG A 332 -10.75 11.24 15.59
CA ARG A 332 -10.58 9.96 14.93
C ARG A 332 -9.61 10.12 13.78
N ILE A 333 -8.62 9.27 13.73
CA ILE A 333 -7.56 9.29 12.73
C ILE A 333 -7.55 7.94 12.04
N LEU A 334 -7.73 7.94 10.72
CA LEU A 334 -7.52 6.77 9.87
C LEU A 334 -6.03 6.62 9.64
N VAL A 335 -5.48 5.48 10.02
CA VAL A 335 -4.04 5.21 9.98
C VAL A 335 -3.77 4.05 9.04
N HIS A 336 -2.95 4.28 8.02
CA HIS A 336 -2.40 3.25 7.14
C HIS A 336 -0.91 3.09 7.39
N THR A 337 -0.44 1.87 7.59
CA THR A 337 0.98 1.60 7.85
C THR A 337 1.55 0.52 6.95
N GLY A 338 2.83 0.62 6.62
CA GLY A 338 3.60 -0.43 5.95
C GLY A 338 4.14 -1.51 6.89
N ARG A 339 3.58 -1.65 8.09
CA ARG A 339 4.05 -2.57 9.13
C ARG A 339 4.18 -4.02 8.65
N PRO A 340 3.17 -4.64 8.00
CA PRO A 340 3.28 -6.04 7.60
C PRO A 340 4.43 -6.30 6.63
N ALA A 341 4.77 -5.34 5.74
CA ALA A 341 5.93 -5.46 4.88
C ALA A 341 7.22 -5.59 5.71
N MET A 342 7.40 -4.76 6.74
CA MET A 342 8.58 -4.80 7.59
C MET A 342 8.63 -6.07 8.45
N GLU A 343 7.50 -6.56 8.92
CA GLU A 343 7.40 -7.87 9.59
C GLU A 343 7.88 -8.99 8.66
N ASN A 344 7.39 -9.03 7.41
CA ASN A 344 7.70 -10.09 6.44
C ASN A 344 9.17 -10.13 6.01
N ILE A 345 9.86 -9.00 5.98
CA ILE A 345 11.29 -8.93 5.62
C ILE A 345 12.22 -8.89 6.82
N GLY A 346 11.71 -9.05 8.05
CA GLY A 346 12.51 -9.09 9.27
C GLY A 346 13.09 -7.75 9.72
N LEU A 347 12.53 -6.62 9.28
CA LEU A 347 12.97 -5.27 9.61
C LEU A 347 11.99 -4.54 10.56
N MET A 348 11.27 -5.30 11.40
CA MET A 348 10.34 -4.71 12.36
C MET A 348 11.09 -4.06 13.52
N ILE A 349 11.25 -2.73 13.45
CA ILE A 349 11.85 -1.91 14.50
C ILE A 349 10.80 -0.91 14.97
N THR A 350 10.49 -0.95 16.26
CA THR A 350 9.58 -0.01 16.90
C THR A 350 10.14 0.39 18.27
N GLN A 351 9.95 1.65 18.64
CA GLN A 351 10.35 2.17 19.96
C GLN A 351 9.19 2.95 20.54
N GLN A 352 8.85 2.64 21.79
CA GLN A 352 7.83 3.31 22.57
C GLN A 352 8.49 4.30 23.52
N GLY A 353 8.02 5.53 23.50
CA GLY A 353 8.32 6.56 24.49
C GLY A 353 7.22 6.65 25.55
N GLU A 354 6.61 7.84 25.70
CA GLU A 354 5.50 8.02 26.60
C GLU A 354 4.26 7.22 26.17
N VAL A 355 3.53 6.69 27.15
CA VAL A 355 2.23 6.04 26.87
C VAL A 355 1.12 7.09 26.74
N ALA A 356 0.02 6.70 26.11
CA ALA A 356 -1.19 7.52 25.99
C ALA A 356 -1.83 7.80 27.36
N ASP A 357 -2.50 8.93 27.47
CA ASP A 357 -3.28 9.34 28.65
C ASP A 357 -4.54 8.47 28.87
#